data_17691bade52d8d93722da60e066a80da
#
_entry.id   17691bade52d8d93722da60e066a80da
#
_cell.length_a   1.000
_cell.length_b   1.000
_cell.length_c   1.000
_cell.angle_alpha   90.00
_cell.angle_beta   90.00
_cell.angle_gamma   90.00
#
_symmetry.space_group_name_H-M   'P 1'
#
loop_
_entity.id
_entity.type
_entity.pdbx_description
1 polymer ?
#
loop_
_entity_poly.entity_id
_entity_poly.type
_entity_poly.pdbx_seq_one_letter_code
_entity_poly.pdbx_strand_id
1 'polypeptide(L)'
;MTTSPMTAILARAEWPEPVLDARAVARWPTGAFDELVARGLLAEVGPAGAVVCDACASDHVEPVRWVRAPDLPPRACISCPEFGVVWFDPADLRRWVVRLRTLARLVSGALGASGEVVERVPGRVWKLGTVRASGRSWTGFLAVGLTRPDAAAVIESVPELWSPNALVFVPSAVPASSLWAPDPKPTVLALCDLLAPGTDSFALDRDTFTAALPPGERSKLKGPARTFVAPPGTTWDRVELLVGEHDVRVRAGHRRAVRVRRSRVRGRAQADVPDDVWAVLRVLARLGGALGTGDQITTKGNDLKQKVSTLRERLRALVGLDGDPFHRTPRGRPYRARFAIRSAGAATFPAPPGATWDDVTVTEVEPGILAIAVAIEARDRVRSGRRRRRSRPVGRRDRRARPPDPLHAGGSRAH
;
A
#
# COMPACT_ATOMS: atom_id res chain seq x y z
N MET A 1 -3.30 -13.20 1.98
CA MET A 1 -4.20 -12.03 1.76
C MET A 1 -4.74 -12.13 0.33
N THR A 2 -6.05 -12.32 0.16
CA THR A 2 -6.69 -12.36 -1.16
C THR A 2 -6.72 -10.95 -1.74
N THR A 3 -6.07 -10.74 -2.87
CA THR A 3 -6.10 -9.47 -3.59
C THR A 3 -7.53 -9.25 -4.12
N SER A 4 -8.12 -8.06 -3.88
CA SER A 4 -9.42 -7.71 -4.45
C SER A 4 -9.40 -7.85 -5.98
N PRO A 5 -10.45 -8.43 -6.61
CA PRO A 5 -10.56 -8.55 -8.07
C PRO A 5 -10.31 -7.22 -8.78
N MET A 6 -10.85 -6.12 -8.26
CA MET A 6 -10.67 -4.81 -8.84
C MET A 6 -9.21 -4.32 -8.75
N THR A 7 -8.51 -4.57 -7.65
CA THR A 7 -7.08 -4.25 -7.53
C THR A 7 -6.25 -5.04 -8.56
N ALA A 8 -6.57 -6.32 -8.77
CA ALA A 8 -5.91 -7.14 -9.78
C ALA A 8 -6.16 -6.60 -11.21
N ILE A 9 -7.40 -6.19 -11.51
CA ILE A 9 -7.76 -5.57 -12.80
C ILE A 9 -7.00 -4.26 -13.01
N LEU A 10 -6.96 -3.39 -12.00
CA LEU A 10 -6.25 -2.11 -12.10
C LEU A 10 -4.75 -2.31 -12.31
N ALA A 11 -4.14 -3.24 -11.59
CA ALA A 11 -2.73 -3.58 -11.78
C ALA A 11 -2.47 -4.12 -13.20
N ARG A 12 -3.36 -4.97 -13.71
CA ARG A 12 -3.24 -5.52 -15.07
C ARG A 12 -3.48 -4.48 -16.16
N ALA A 13 -4.34 -3.49 -15.92
CA ALA A 13 -4.61 -2.39 -16.85
C ALA A 13 -3.37 -1.56 -17.21
N GLU A 14 -2.33 -1.56 -16.37
CA GLU A 14 -1.05 -0.89 -16.64
C GLU A 14 -0.21 -1.59 -17.71
N TRP A 15 -0.49 -2.84 -18.04
CA TRP A 15 0.30 -3.64 -18.96
C TRP A 15 -0.08 -3.35 -20.44
N PRO A 16 0.86 -3.52 -21.40
CA PRO A 16 0.57 -3.37 -22.84
C PRO A 16 -0.59 -4.27 -23.28
N GLU A 17 -0.58 -5.50 -22.81
CA GLU A 17 -1.67 -6.45 -22.99
C GLU A 17 -2.34 -6.70 -21.64
N PRO A 18 -3.47 -6.05 -21.35
CA PRO A 18 -4.13 -6.16 -20.06
C PRO A 18 -4.97 -7.45 -19.99
N VAL A 19 -4.31 -8.60 -20.03
CA VAL A 19 -4.93 -9.94 -20.07
C VAL A 19 -4.71 -10.65 -18.75
N LEU A 20 -5.78 -11.21 -18.19
CA LEU A 20 -5.80 -12.06 -17.00
C LEU A 20 -5.91 -13.52 -17.46
N ASP A 21 -5.21 -14.44 -16.79
CA ASP A 21 -5.31 -15.88 -16.98
C ASP A 21 -6.31 -16.52 -16.00
N ALA A 22 -6.62 -17.79 -16.24
CA ALA A 22 -7.54 -18.57 -15.42
C ALA A 22 -7.06 -18.69 -13.96
N ARG A 23 -5.76 -18.79 -13.72
CA ARG A 23 -5.18 -18.89 -12.37
C ARG A 23 -5.36 -17.64 -11.55
N ALA A 24 -5.24 -16.46 -12.18
CA ALA A 24 -5.48 -15.18 -11.52
C ALA A 24 -6.95 -15.03 -11.11
N VAL A 25 -7.87 -15.42 -11.99
CA VAL A 25 -9.32 -15.33 -11.79
C VAL A 25 -9.82 -16.35 -10.76
N ALA A 26 -9.27 -17.57 -10.77
CA ALA A 26 -9.67 -18.66 -9.85
C ALA A 26 -9.47 -18.31 -8.35
N ARG A 27 -8.66 -17.30 -8.04
CA ARG A 27 -8.41 -16.83 -6.66
C ARG A 27 -9.43 -15.79 -6.18
N TRP A 28 -10.35 -15.39 -7.03
CA TRP A 28 -11.34 -14.37 -6.71
C TRP A 28 -12.52 -14.96 -5.92
N PRO A 29 -13.25 -14.13 -5.16
CA PRO A 29 -14.47 -14.55 -4.50
C PRO A 29 -15.50 -15.06 -5.50
N THR A 30 -16.30 -16.05 -5.08
CA THR A 30 -17.37 -16.63 -5.90
C THR A 30 -18.32 -15.54 -6.40
N GLY A 31 -18.62 -15.55 -7.69
CA GLY A 31 -19.50 -14.59 -8.36
C GLY A 31 -18.85 -13.26 -8.77
N ALA A 32 -17.71 -12.89 -8.19
CA ALA A 32 -17.03 -11.63 -8.55
C ALA A 32 -16.60 -11.61 -10.03
N PHE A 33 -16.13 -12.73 -10.54
CA PHE A 33 -15.77 -12.88 -11.95
C PHE A 33 -16.99 -12.69 -12.87
N ASP A 34 -18.10 -13.36 -12.58
CA ASP A 34 -19.30 -13.31 -13.40
C ASP A 34 -19.90 -11.89 -13.45
N GLU A 35 -19.85 -11.18 -12.31
CA GLU A 35 -20.28 -9.77 -12.25
C GLU A 35 -19.44 -8.87 -13.16
N LEU A 36 -18.11 -9.05 -13.17
CA LEU A 36 -17.20 -8.25 -13.99
C LEU A 36 -17.37 -8.54 -15.48
N VAL A 37 -17.63 -9.82 -15.83
CA VAL A 37 -17.98 -10.22 -17.20
C VAL A 37 -19.33 -9.63 -17.61
N ALA A 38 -20.36 -9.73 -16.75
CA ALA A 38 -21.70 -9.18 -17.01
C ALA A 38 -21.67 -7.66 -17.20
N ARG A 39 -20.79 -6.94 -16.49
CA ARG A 39 -20.54 -5.51 -16.68
C ARG A 39 -19.73 -5.20 -17.95
N GLY A 40 -19.26 -6.20 -18.67
CA GLY A 40 -18.43 -6.06 -19.87
C GLY A 40 -17.02 -5.51 -19.60
N LEU A 41 -16.54 -5.58 -18.35
CA LEU A 41 -15.19 -5.16 -18.00
C LEU A 41 -14.15 -6.20 -18.41
N LEU A 42 -14.53 -7.47 -18.39
CA LEU A 42 -13.72 -8.59 -18.86
C LEU A 42 -14.37 -9.20 -20.10
N ALA A 43 -13.55 -9.52 -21.09
CA ALA A 43 -13.98 -10.27 -22.26
C ALA A 43 -13.01 -11.41 -22.53
N GLU A 44 -13.56 -12.59 -22.77
CA GLU A 44 -12.74 -13.76 -23.12
C GLU A 44 -12.02 -13.52 -24.44
N VAL A 45 -10.77 -13.93 -24.49
CA VAL A 45 -9.90 -13.89 -25.66
C VAL A 45 -9.39 -15.31 -25.94
N GLY A 46 -8.62 -15.49 -27.00
CA GLY A 46 -8.04 -16.79 -27.32
C GLY A 46 -7.25 -17.38 -26.16
N PRO A 47 -7.14 -18.71 -26.09
CA PRO A 47 -6.41 -19.39 -25.03
C PRO A 47 -4.93 -18.99 -25.00
N ALA A 48 -4.24 -19.27 -23.89
CA ALA A 48 -2.82 -18.99 -23.76
C ALA A 48 -2.03 -19.77 -24.83
N GLY A 49 -1.18 -19.06 -25.58
CA GLY A 49 -0.28 -19.69 -26.56
C GLY A 49 1.01 -20.22 -25.95
N ALA A 50 1.34 -19.78 -24.72
CA ALA A 50 2.45 -20.25 -23.93
C ALA A 50 2.10 -20.18 -22.44
N VAL A 51 2.66 -21.07 -21.63
CA VAL A 51 2.43 -21.12 -20.18
C VAL A 51 3.74 -21.39 -19.43
N VAL A 52 3.80 -20.94 -18.19
CA VAL A 52 4.85 -21.33 -17.27
C VAL A 52 4.62 -22.80 -16.88
N CYS A 53 5.66 -23.62 -16.99
CA CYS A 53 5.61 -24.99 -16.55
C CYS A 53 5.54 -25.06 -15.03
N ASP A 54 4.55 -25.74 -14.50
CA ASP A 54 4.39 -25.99 -13.05
C ASP A 54 4.74 -27.44 -12.64
N ALA A 55 5.14 -28.26 -13.60
CA ALA A 55 5.55 -29.66 -13.34
C ALA A 55 7.01 -29.76 -12.86
N CYS A 56 7.84 -28.74 -13.12
CA CYS A 56 9.24 -28.69 -12.70
C CYS A 56 9.54 -27.42 -11.91
N ALA A 57 10.69 -27.37 -11.23
CA ALA A 57 11.10 -26.23 -10.43
C ALA A 57 11.78 -25.10 -11.25
N SER A 58 11.91 -25.26 -12.58
CA SER A 58 12.69 -24.34 -13.42
C SER A 58 11.90 -23.12 -13.91
N ASP A 59 10.58 -23.05 -13.63
CA ASP A 59 9.67 -21.94 -14.02
C ASP A 59 9.82 -21.50 -15.49
N HIS A 60 10.19 -22.40 -16.39
CA HIS A 60 10.37 -22.09 -17.81
C HIS A 60 9.03 -21.88 -18.52
N VAL A 61 9.02 -21.04 -19.55
CA VAL A 61 7.83 -20.76 -20.38
C VAL A 61 7.89 -21.61 -21.64
N GLU A 62 6.83 -22.38 -21.89
CA GLU A 62 6.75 -23.26 -23.05
C GLU A 62 5.52 -22.96 -23.91
N PRO A 63 5.64 -23.10 -25.24
CA PRO A 63 4.51 -22.95 -26.15
C PRO A 63 3.50 -24.08 -25.95
N VAL A 64 2.22 -23.72 -25.91
CA VAL A 64 1.11 -24.67 -25.83
C VAL A 64 0.88 -25.31 -27.19
N ARG A 65 0.86 -26.66 -27.20
CA ARG A 65 0.52 -27.48 -28.36
C ARG A 65 -0.85 -28.09 -28.16
N TRP A 66 -1.69 -28.04 -29.21
CA TRP A 66 -3.00 -28.66 -29.23
C TRP A 66 -2.94 -29.97 -29.98
N VAL A 67 -3.21 -31.06 -29.27
CA VAL A 67 -3.28 -32.40 -29.82
C VAL A 67 -4.76 -32.72 -30.14
N ARG A 68 -5.05 -33.01 -31.39
CA ARG A 68 -6.38 -33.42 -31.87
C ARG A 68 -6.37 -34.88 -32.23
N ALA A 69 -7.27 -35.63 -31.66
CA ALA A 69 -7.55 -37.01 -32.06
C ALA A 69 -8.96 -37.09 -32.68
N PRO A 70 -9.23 -38.01 -33.61
CA PRO A 70 -10.47 -38.01 -34.40
C PRO A 70 -11.74 -37.94 -33.55
N ASP A 71 -11.84 -38.65 -32.47
CA ASP A 71 -13.08 -38.78 -31.68
C ASP A 71 -12.95 -38.23 -30.26
N LEU A 72 -11.92 -37.39 -29.98
CA LEU A 72 -11.67 -36.83 -28.66
C LEU A 72 -11.60 -35.33 -28.72
N PRO A 73 -12.03 -34.63 -27.64
CA PRO A 73 -11.86 -33.19 -27.56
C PRO A 73 -10.37 -32.81 -27.63
N PRO A 74 -10.05 -31.65 -28.24
CA PRO A 74 -8.67 -31.18 -28.29
C PRO A 74 -8.06 -31.10 -26.89
N ARG A 75 -6.85 -31.61 -26.71
CA ARG A 75 -6.09 -31.56 -25.45
C ARG A 75 -4.89 -30.64 -25.60
N ALA A 76 -4.58 -29.89 -24.60
CA ALA A 76 -3.44 -28.99 -24.57
C ALA A 76 -2.28 -29.60 -23.81
N CYS A 77 -1.06 -29.42 -24.32
CA CYS A 77 0.15 -29.88 -23.65
C CYS A 77 1.34 -28.92 -23.94
N ILE A 78 2.37 -29.03 -23.11
CA ILE A 78 3.69 -28.44 -23.34
C ILE A 78 4.76 -29.54 -23.34
N SER A 79 5.96 -29.21 -23.82
CA SER A 79 7.13 -30.09 -23.72
C SER A 79 8.04 -29.60 -22.61
N CYS A 80 7.97 -30.24 -21.43
CA CYS A 80 8.89 -29.94 -20.33
C CYS A 80 10.21 -30.71 -20.52
N PRO A 81 11.38 -30.05 -20.43
CA PRO A 81 12.67 -30.73 -20.53
C PRO A 81 12.89 -31.82 -19.48
N GLU A 82 12.30 -31.68 -18.30
CA GLU A 82 12.48 -32.60 -17.17
C GLU A 82 11.43 -33.68 -17.13
N PHE A 83 10.16 -33.36 -17.45
CA PHE A 83 9.02 -34.29 -17.31
C PHE A 83 8.41 -34.77 -18.65
N GLY A 84 8.96 -34.31 -19.78
CA GLY A 84 8.42 -34.64 -21.09
C GLY A 84 7.11 -33.90 -21.38
N VAL A 85 6.04 -34.64 -21.73
CA VAL A 85 4.75 -34.05 -22.08
C VAL A 85 3.92 -33.80 -20.85
N VAL A 86 3.62 -32.51 -20.58
CA VAL A 86 2.74 -32.08 -19.50
C VAL A 86 1.41 -31.61 -20.09
N TRP A 87 0.33 -32.20 -19.61
CA TRP A 87 -1.04 -31.97 -20.09
C TRP A 87 -1.72 -30.88 -19.24
N PHE A 88 -2.52 -30.04 -19.89
CA PHE A 88 -3.32 -28.99 -19.25
C PHE A 88 -4.81 -29.20 -19.53
N ASP A 89 -5.65 -28.86 -18.57
CA ASP A 89 -7.06 -28.66 -18.84
C ASP A 89 -7.22 -27.41 -19.75
N PRO A 90 -7.94 -27.48 -20.86
CA PRO A 90 -8.25 -26.32 -21.69
C PRO A 90 -8.84 -25.13 -20.90
N ALA A 91 -9.55 -25.39 -19.80
CA ALA A 91 -10.09 -24.37 -18.91
C ALA A 91 -9.00 -23.52 -18.25
N ASP A 92 -7.85 -24.12 -17.92
CA ASP A 92 -6.71 -23.42 -17.31
C ASP A 92 -5.99 -22.47 -18.28
N LEU A 93 -6.22 -22.65 -19.58
CA LEU A 93 -5.64 -21.82 -20.63
C LEU A 93 -6.52 -20.63 -21.03
N ARG A 94 -7.72 -20.51 -20.45
CA ARG A 94 -8.64 -19.39 -20.74
C ARG A 94 -8.02 -18.08 -20.27
N ARG A 95 -8.28 -17.03 -21.05
CA ARG A 95 -7.78 -15.69 -20.78
C ARG A 95 -8.86 -14.64 -21.03
N TRP A 96 -8.78 -13.54 -20.29
CA TRP A 96 -9.71 -12.42 -20.40
C TRP A 96 -8.97 -11.11 -20.50
N VAL A 97 -9.32 -10.31 -21.49
CA VAL A 97 -8.80 -8.96 -21.65
C VAL A 97 -9.61 -7.99 -20.80
N VAL A 98 -8.94 -7.08 -20.11
CA VAL A 98 -9.56 -5.94 -19.43
C VAL A 98 -9.96 -4.90 -20.48
N ARG A 99 -11.25 -4.62 -20.61
CA ARG A 99 -11.77 -3.60 -21.54
C ARG A 99 -11.59 -2.21 -20.97
N LEU A 100 -10.50 -1.54 -21.33
CA LEU A 100 -10.09 -0.24 -20.78
C LEU A 100 -11.13 0.85 -21.02
N ARG A 101 -11.85 0.83 -22.16
CA ARG A 101 -12.96 1.76 -22.42
C ARG A 101 -14.12 1.55 -21.43
N THR A 102 -14.42 0.30 -21.06
CA THR A 102 -15.42 -0.01 -20.05
C THR A 102 -14.94 0.45 -18.67
N LEU A 103 -13.67 0.24 -18.34
CA LEU A 103 -13.07 0.78 -17.13
C LEU A 103 -13.21 2.30 -17.06
N ALA A 104 -12.90 3.02 -18.14
CA ALA A 104 -13.07 4.47 -18.22
C ALA A 104 -14.51 4.91 -17.95
N ARG A 105 -15.51 4.19 -18.48
CA ARG A 105 -16.93 4.47 -18.22
C ARG A 105 -17.31 4.22 -16.76
N LEU A 106 -16.82 3.14 -16.17
CA LEU A 106 -17.05 2.83 -14.75
C LEU A 106 -16.46 3.91 -13.84
N VAL A 107 -15.22 4.35 -14.12
CA VAL A 107 -14.56 5.45 -13.39
C VAL A 107 -15.38 6.74 -13.55
N SER A 108 -15.78 7.10 -14.78
CA SER A 108 -16.59 8.29 -15.04
C SER A 108 -17.91 8.27 -14.25
N GLY A 109 -18.61 7.13 -14.25
CA GLY A 109 -19.86 6.95 -13.49
C GLY A 109 -19.65 7.05 -11.98
N ALA A 110 -18.63 6.41 -11.43
CA ALA A 110 -18.32 6.45 -10.01
C ALA A 110 -17.93 7.86 -9.52
N LEU A 111 -17.29 8.65 -10.38
CA LEU A 111 -16.95 10.05 -10.11
C LEU A 111 -18.16 10.99 -10.25
N GLY A 112 -19.26 10.53 -10.85
CA GLY A 112 -20.38 11.37 -11.22
C GLY A 112 -19.98 12.42 -12.26
N ALA A 113 -19.07 12.06 -13.18
CA ALA A 113 -18.61 12.96 -14.21
C ALA A 113 -19.74 13.26 -15.22
N SER A 114 -19.84 14.50 -15.65
CA SER A 114 -20.78 14.92 -16.69
C SER A 114 -20.07 14.99 -18.05
N GLY A 115 -20.74 14.54 -19.10
CA GLY A 115 -20.22 14.48 -20.45
C GLY A 115 -19.90 13.06 -20.91
N GLU A 116 -19.47 12.92 -22.14
CA GLU A 116 -19.16 11.64 -22.77
C GLU A 116 -17.71 11.22 -22.51
N VAL A 117 -17.50 9.91 -22.37
CA VAL A 117 -16.16 9.32 -22.29
C VAL A 117 -15.58 9.23 -23.70
N VAL A 118 -14.54 10.01 -23.95
CA VAL A 118 -13.88 10.12 -25.24
C VAL A 118 -12.45 9.62 -25.17
N GLU A 119 -12.09 8.68 -26.03
CA GLU A 119 -10.71 8.21 -26.16
C GLU A 119 -9.86 9.26 -26.87
N ARG A 120 -8.76 9.69 -26.24
CA ARG A 120 -7.82 10.70 -26.75
C ARG A 120 -6.59 10.08 -27.37
N VAL A 121 -6.08 9.02 -26.74
CA VAL A 121 -5.01 8.19 -27.26
C VAL A 121 -5.50 6.74 -27.24
N PRO A 122 -5.48 6.04 -28.35
CA PRO A 122 -5.99 4.67 -28.45
C PRO A 122 -5.37 3.77 -27.39
N GLY A 123 -6.22 3.13 -26.57
CA GLY A 123 -5.81 2.22 -25.51
C GLY A 123 -5.02 2.86 -24.36
N ARG A 124 -4.86 4.19 -24.29
CA ARG A 124 -3.98 4.83 -23.32
C ARG A 124 -4.62 5.97 -22.52
N VAL A 125 -5.38 6.86 -23.15
CA VAL A 125 -5.94 8.03 -22.48
C VAL A 125 -7.40 8.24 -22.87
N TRP A 126 -8.26 8.35 -21.87
CA TRP A 126 -9.69 8.68 -22.02
C TRP A 126 -10.01 9.95 -21.24
N LYS A 127 -10.68 10.90 -21.89
CA LYS A 127 -11.32 12.01 -21.21
C LYS A 127 -12.64 11.50 -20.61
N LEU A 128 -12.80 11.62 -19.31
CA LEU A 128 -13.95 11.09 -18.57
C LEU A 128 -15.13 12.05 -18.48
N GLY A 129 -14.90 13.32 -18.86
CA GLY A 129 -15.87 14.40 -18.69
C GLY A 129 -15.50 15.37 -17.58
N THR A 130 -16.49 16.12 -17.09
CA THR A 130 -16.31 17.13 -16.04
C THR A 130 -16.70 16.56 -14.68
N VAL A 131 -15.76 16.56 -13.75
CA VAL A 131 -15.94 16.11 -12.35
C VAL A 131 -16.07 17.33 -11.44
N ARG A 132 -17.17 17.41 -10.68
CA ARG A 132 -17.35 18.46 -9.67
C ARG A 132 -16.94 17.93 -8.29
N ALA A 133 -15.86 18.45 -7.75
CA ALA A 133 -15.36 18.06 -6.44
C ALA A 133 -14.65 19.23 -5.75
N SER A 134 -14.74 19.29 -4.43
CA SER A 134 -14.09 20.31 -3.59
C SER A 134 -14.42 21.77 -4.03
N GLY A 135 -15.64 22.00 -4.53
CA GLY A 135 -16.08 23.32 -4.98
C GLY A 135 -15.48 23.80 -6.30
N ARG A 136 -14.83 22.90 -7.07
CA ARG A 136 -14.24 23.17 -8.40
C ARG A 136 -14.78 22.20 -9.44
N SER A 137 -14.67 22.62 -10.69
CA SER A 137 -14.87 21.75 -11.85
C SER A 137 -13.52 21.30 -12.38
N TRP A 138 -13.37 20.00 -12.55
CA TRP A 138 -12.17 19.36 -13.03
C TRP A 138 -12.45 18.67 -14.35
N THR A 139 -11.51 18.67 -15.26
CA THR A 139 -11.56 17.79 -16.42
C THR A 139 -10.92 16.47 -16.04
N GLY A 140 -11.73 15.40 -15.93
CA GLY A 140 -11.26 14.07 -15.57
C GLY A 140 -10.65 13.32 -16.75
N PHE A 141 -9.56 12.61 -16.51
CA PHE A 141 -8.92 11.71 -17.47
C PHE A 141 -8.60 10.38 -16.79
N LEU A 142 -8.74 9.29 -17.53
CA LEU A 142 -8.10 8.01 -17.19
C LEU A 142 -6.89 7.84 -18.12
N ALA A 143 -5.73 7.62 -17.56
CA ALA A 143 -4.52 7.34 -18.32
C ALA A 143 -3.88 6.06 -17.82
N VAL A 144 -3.56 5.12 -18.72
CA VAL A 144 -2.98 3.82 -18.40
C VAL A 144 -1.56 3.70 -18.95
N GLY A 145 -0.71 2.99 -18.22
CA GLY A 145 0.67 2.72 -18.61
C GLY A 145 1.57 3.95 -18.60
N LEU A 146 1.31 4.95 -17.75
CA LEU A 146 2.16 6.13 -17.61
C LEU A 146 3.51 5.85 -16.92
N THR A 147 3.75 4.63 -16.53
CA THR A 147 5.06 4.14 -16.05
C THR A 147 5.90 3.53 -17.17
N ARG A 148 5.37 3.42 -18.38
CA ARG A 148 6.07 2.85 -19.54
C ARG A 148 7.04 3.88 -20.17
N PRO A 149 8.06 3.43 -20.92
CA PRO A 149 9.05 4.33 -21.55
C PRO A 149 8.44 5.38 -22.49
N ASP A 150 7.32 5.08 -23.13
CA ASP A 150 6.61 5.95 -24.08
C ASP A 150 5.67 6.97 -23.41
N ALA A 151 5.59 7.01 -22.09
CA ALA A 151 4.64 7.83 -21.34
C ALA A 151 4.74 9.34 -21.66
N ALA A 152 5.96 9.85 -21.86
CA ALA A 152 6.18 11.26 -22.20
C ALA A 152 5.49 11.62 -23.52
N ALA A 153 5.69 10.82 -24.58
CA ALA A 153 5.05 11.04 -25.88
C ALA A 153 3.52 10.96 -25.80
N VAL A 154 2.99 10.05 -24.97
CA VAL A 154 1.55 9.94 -24.74
C VAL A 154 0.99 11.21 -24.10
N ILE A 155 1.66 11.74 -23.06
CA ILE A 155 1.22 12.96 -22.36
C ILE A 155 1.32 14.18 -23.29
N GLU A 156 2.40 14.31 -24.04
CA GLU A 156 2.60 15.41 -25.01
C GLU A 156 1.52 15.43 -26.10
N SER A 157 1.01 14.27 -26.50
CA SER A 157 -0.06 14.16 -27.50
C SER A 157 -1.44 14.64 -27.02
N VAL A 158 -1.60 14.91 -25.70
CA VAL A 158 -2.88 15.34 -25.10
C VAL A 158 -2.67 16.64 -24.31
N PRO A 159 -2.68 17.81 -24.98
CA PRO A 159 -2.43 19.11 -24.33
C PRO A 159 -3.37 19.43 -23.16
N GLU A 160 -4.58 18.87 -23.16
CA GLU A 160 -5.55 19.08 -22.08
C GLU A 160 -5.07 18.52 -20.71
N LEU A 161 -4.13 17.56 -20.70
CA LEU A 161 -3.54 17.03 -19.47
C LEU A 161 -2.71 18.07 -18.72
N TRP A 162 -2.19 19.09 -19.41
CA TRP A 162 -1.41 20.17 -18.81
C TRP A 162 -2.26 21.29 -18.22
N SER A 163 -3.59 21.16 -18.26
CA SER A 163 -4.47 22.13 -17.64
C SER A 163 -4.36 22.09 -16.11
N PRO A 164 -4.33 23.24 -15.42
CA PRO A 164 -4.34 23.30 -13.94
C PRO A 164 -5.61 22.69 -13.33
N ASN A 165 -6.64 22.46 -14.14
CA ASN A 165 -7.87 21.79 -13.75
C ASN A 165 -7.92 20.32 -14.26
N ALA A 166 -6.84 19.79 -14.80
CA ALA A 166 -6.78 18.38 -15.17
C ALA A 166 -6.66 17.51 -13.93
N LEU A 167 -7.49 16.45 -13.90
CA LEU A 167 -7.51 15.43 -12.87
C LEU A 167 -7.27 14.08 -13.55
N VAL A 168 -6.05 13.57 -13.42
CA VAL A 168 -5.61 12.35 -14.09
C VAL A 168 -5.69 11.19 -13.12
N PHE A 169 -6.47 10.19 -13.47
CA PHE A 169 -6.53 8.91 -12.77
C PHE A 169 -5.61 7.92 -13.48
N VAL A 170 -4.78 7.25 -12.71
CA VAL A 170 -3.99 6.11 -13.17
C VAL A 170 -4.47 4.85 -12.46
N PRO A 171 -4.42 3.66 -13.07
CA PRO A 171 -4.96 2.46 -12.45
C PRO A 171 -4.32 2.12 -11.09
N SER A 172 -3.01 2.01 -11.02
CA SER A 172 -2.32 1.56 -9.80
C SER A 172 -1.12 2.40 -9.41
N ALA A 173 -0.22 2.71 -10.33
CA ALA A 173 1.05 3.36 -10.05
C ALA A 173 1.06 4.82 -10.51
N VAL A 174 1.31 5.74 -9.57
CA VAL A 174 1.52 7.15 -9.90
C VAL A 174 2.88 7.31 -10.55
N PRO A 175 2.96 7.84 -11.78
CA PRO A 175 4.22 8.02 -12.47
C PRO A 175 5.13 9.04 -11.76
N ALA A 176 6.42 9.01 -12.06
CA ALA A 176 7.38 9.96 -11.52
C ALA A 176 6.97 11.41 -11.81
N SER A 177 7.18 12.29 -10.84
CA SER A 177 6.80 13.71 -10.97
C SER A 177 7.55 14.43 -12.09
N SER A 178 8.72 13.94 -12.48
CA SER A 178 9.51 14.44 -13.60
C SER A 178 8.80 14.30 -14.95
N LEU A 179 7.89 13.35 -15.09
CA LEU A 179 7.07 13.19 -16.30
C LEU A 179 6.20 14.41 -16.60
N TRP A 180 5.91 15.23 -15.59
CA TRP A 180 5.04 16.41 -15.65
C TRP A 180 5.82 17.72 -15.58
N ALA A 181 7.02 17.76 -16.06
CA ALA A 181 7.81 18.99 -16.17
C ALA A 181 7.67 19.59 -17.59
N PRO A 182 7.54 20.95 -17.73
CA PRO A 182 7.43 21.97 -16.69
C PRO A 182 6.03 22.15 -16.09
N ASP A 183 5.92 22.98 -15.04
CA ASP A 183 4.61 23.33 -14.46
C ASP A 183 3.71 24.09 -15.47
N PRO A 184 2.37 23.95 -15.37
CA PRO A 184 1.60 23.41 -14.24
C PRO A 184 1.43 21.89 -14.31
N LYS A 185 1.55 21.22 -13.16
CA LYS A 185 1.32 19.77 -13.06
C LYS A 185 -0.16 19.47 -12.84
N PRO A 186 -0.72 18.45 -13.51
CA PRO A 186 -2.06 17.96 -13.21
C PRO A 186 -2.11 17.34 -11.81
N THR A 187 -3.31 17.18 -11.28
CA THR A 187 -3.51 16.34 -10.10
C THR A 187 -3.61 14.89 -10.55
N VAL A 188 -2.64 14.05 -10.15
CA VAL A 188 -2.59 12.62 -10.52
C VAL A 188 -2.96 11.79 -9.30
N LEU A 189 -3.88 10.83 -9.47
CA LEU A 189 -4.42 9.97 -8.42
C LEU A 189 -4.43 8.52 -8.89
N ALA A 190 -3.94 7.59 -8.05
CA ALA A 190 -4.08 6.17 -8.31
C ALA A 190 -5.47 5.67 -7.90
N LEU A 191 -6.16 4.96 -8.80
CA LEU A 191 -7.49 4.43 -8.55
C LEU A 191 -7.48 3.37 -7.43
N CYS A 192 -6.44 2.54 -7.36
CA CYS A 192 -6.30 1.55 -6.29
C CYS A 192 -6.34 2.17 -4.88
N ASP A 193 -5.83 3.41 -4.71
CA ASP A 193 -5.85 4.13 -3.45
C ASP A 193 -7.21 4.76 -3.13
N LEU A 194 -8.09 4.81 -4.13
CA LEU A 194 -9.42 5.42 -4.05
C LEU A 194 -10.55 4.39 -3.97
N LEU A 195 -10.25 3.10 -4.11
CA LEU A 195 -11.27 2.06 -4.00
C LEU A 195 -11.86 1.99 -2.60
N ALA A 196 -13.17 1.84 -2.52
CA ALA A 196 -13.84 1.57 -1.26
C ALA A 196 -13.44 0.18 -0.75
N PRO A 197 -13.04 0.04 0.53
CA PRO A 197 -12.65 -1.24 1.08
C PRO A 197 -13.84 -2.21 1.15
N GLY A 198 -13.58 -3.49 0.87
CA GLY A 198 -14.58 -4.58 1.05
C GLY A 198 -15.66 -4.64 -0.01
N THR A 199 -15.51 -3.94 -1.14
CA THR A 199 -16.43 -4.05 -2.28
C THR A 199 -15.79 -4.85 -3.40
N ASP A 200 -16.48 -5.88 -3.88
CA ASP A 200 -16.08 -6.64 -5.08
C ASP A 200 -16.39 -5.88 -6.37
N SER A 201 -17.23 -4.86 -6.29
CA SER A 201 -17.58 -3.96 -7.39
C SER A 201 -16.71 -2.70 -7.40
N PHE A 202 -16.63 -2.05 -8.58
CA PHE A 202 -15.94 -0.77 -8.70
C PHE A 202 -16.72 0.34 -7.97
N ALA A 203 -16.26 0.68 -6.78
CA ALA A 203 -16.79 1.76 -5.98
C ALA A 203 -15.64 2.64 -5.46
N LEU A 204 -15.80 3.96 -5.60
CA LEU A 204 -14.81 4.92 -5.10
C LEU A 204 -15.19 5.41 -3.69
N ASP A 205 -14.20 5.42 -2.80
CA ASP A 205 -14.29 6.11 -1.50
C ASP A 205 -14.27 7.62 -1.73
N ARG A 206 -15.43 8.24 -1.67
CA ARG A 206 -15.59 9.68 -1.93
C ARG A 206 -14.86 10.55 -0.91
N ASP A 207 -14.70 10.11 0.32
CA ASP A 207 -13.98 10.85 1.34
C ASP A 207 -12.48 10.83 1.04
N THR A 208 -11.94 9.68 0.71
CA THR A 208 -10.55 9.53 0.26
C THR A 208 -10.29 10.33 -1.02
N PHE A 209 -11.18 10.26 -1.99
CA PHE A 209 -11.10 11.04 -3.23
C PHE A 209 -11.08 12.55 -2.94
N THR A 210 -12.04 13.04 -2.15
CA THR A 210 -12.13 14.47 -1.82
C THR A 210 -10.91 14.96 -1.04
N ALA A 211 -10.37 14.12 -0.16
CA ALA A 211 -9.17 14.43 0.61
C ALA A 211 -7.88 14.45 -0.23
N ALA A 212 -7.85 13.69 -1.33
CA ALA A 212 -6.72 13.62 -2.26
C ALA A 212 -6.64 14.83 -3.20
N LEU A 213 -7.76 15.54 -3.40
CA LEU A 213 -7.78 16.71 -4.28
C LEU A 213 -7.05 17.91 -3.65
N PRO A 214 -6.35 18.73 -4.46
CA PRO A 214 -5.86 20.01 -3.99
C PRO A 214 -7.05 20.84 -3.51
N PRO A 215 -6.88 21.58 -2.41
CA PRO A 215 -7.94 22.45 -1.91
C PRO A 215 -8.32 23.41 -3.04
N GLY A 216 -9.60 23.44 -3.42
CA GLY A 216 -10.10 24.44 -4.36
C GLY A 216 -9.74 25.83 -3.86
N GLU A 217 -9.41 26.75 -4.75
CA GLU A 217 -9.44 28.16 -4.40
C GLU A 217 -10.85 28.45 -3.90
N ARG A 218 -11.01 28.45 -2.60
CA ARG A 218 -12.28 28.79 -2.01
C ARG A 218 -12.59 30.21 -2.40
N SER A 219 -13.61 30.38 -3.25
CA SER A 219 -14.40 31.60 -3.25
C SER A 219 -14.36 32.16 -1.83
N LYS A 220 -14.05 33.44 -1.70
CA LYS A 220 -13.87 34.21 -0.43
C LYS A 220 -15.10 34.13 0.49
N LEU A 221 -15.64 32.98 0.76
CA LEU A 221 -16.60 32.75 1.82
C LEU A 221 -15.80 32.67 3.11
N LYS A 222 -15.84 33.79 3.85
CA LYS A 222 -15.37 33.98 5.23
C LYS A 222 -16.08 32.99 6.15
N GLY A 223 -15.61 31.73 6.20
CA GLY A 223 -15.98 30.77 7.22
C GLY A 223 -14.73 30.05 7.71
N PRO A 224 -14.60 29.74 9.00
CA PRO A 224 -13.43 29.00 9.49
C PRO A 224 -13.32 27.68 8.74
N ALA A 225 -12.14 27.41 8.20
CA ALA A 225 -11.84 26.15 7.53
C ALA A 225 -12.20 24.99 8.46
N ARG A 226 -13.06 24.05 8.02
CA ARG A 226 -13.38 22.86 8.79
C ARG A 226 -12.08 22.13 9.11
N THR A 227 -11.62 22.33 10.32
CA THR A 227 -10.61 21.56 11.00
C THR A 227 -11.13 20.15 11.22
N PHE A 228 -10.26 19.19 11.36
CA PHE A 228 -10.66 17.86 11.84
C PHE A 228 -11.54 18.08 13.10
N VAL A 229 -12.76 17.58 13.06
CA VAL A 229 -13.65 17.65 14.22
C VAL A 229 -13.57 16.31 14.91
N ALA A 230 -12.96 16.31 16.09
CA ALA A 230 -12.93 15.12 16.92
C ALA A 230 -14.37 14.71 17.29
N PRO A 231 -14.68 13.40 17.36
CA PRO A 231 -15.99 12.92 17.84
C PRO A 231 -16.31 13.48 19.25
N PRO A 232 -17.58 13.72 19.57
CA PRO A 232 -17.97 14.10 20.94
C PRO A 232 -17.40 13.12 21.97
N GLY A 233 -16.88 13.63 23.08
CA GLY A 233 -16.27 12.82 24.15
C GLY A 233 -14.85 12.32 23.86
N THR A 234 -14.22 12.75 22.74
CA THR A 234 -12.81 12.47 22.48
C THR A 234 -11.92 13.26 23.43
N THR A 235 -10.95 12.59 24.03
CA THR A 235 -9.88 13.21 24.85
C THR A 235 -8.55 13.14 24.11
N TRP A 236 -7.58 13.95 24.52
CA TRP A 236 -6.23 13.96 23.90
C TRP A 236 -5.55 12.61 23.93
N ASP A 237 -5.80 11.77 24.94
CA ASP A 237 -5.22 10.43 25.07
C ASP A 237 -5.71 9.45 23.99
N ARG A 238 -6.79 9.79 23.27
CA ARG A 238 -7.35 9.01 22.16
C ARG A 238 -7.00 9.58 20.78
N VAL A 239 -6.15 10.58 20.73
CA VAL A 239 -5.67 11.19 19.49
C VAL A 239 -4.34 10.57 19.09
N GLU A 240 -4.20 10.25 17.81
CA GLU A 240 -2.94 9.79 17.21
C GLU A 240 -2.58 10.73 16.05
N LEU A 241 -1.32 11.20 16.05
CA LEU A 241 -0.75 12.01 14.99
C LEU A 241 0.39 11.24 14.31
N LEU A 242 0.27 11.08 13.00
CA LEU A 242 1.35 10.56 12.17
C LEU A 242 1.92 11.71 11.33
N VAL A 243 3.12 12.17 11.69
CA VAL A 243 3.75 13.37 11.11
C VAL A 243 4.63 12.97 9.94
N GLY A 244 4.24 13.36 8.72
CA GLY A 244 5.02 13.22 7.51
C GLY A 244 5.95 14.40 7.26
N GLU A 245 6.55 14.44 6.09
CA GLU A 245 7.41 15.56 5.69
C GLU A 245 6.61 16.82 5.39
N HIS A 246 5.45 16.69 4.76
CA HIS A 246 4.61 17.79 4.31
C HIS A 246 3.16 17.74 4.85
N ASP A 247 2.83 16.74 5.68
CA ASP A 247 1.48 16.55 6.22
C ASP A 247 1.46 15.89 7.59
N VAL A 248 0.31 15.97 8.24
CA VAL A 248 -0.02 15.22 9.46
C VAL A 248 -1.29 14.43 9.20
N ARG A 249 -1.28 13.16 9.53
CA ARG A 249 -2.50 12.36 9.60
C ARG A 249 -3.00 12.36 11.03
N VAL A 250 -4.24 12.81 11.22
CA VAL A 250 -4.89 12.89 12.53
C VAL A 250 -5.92 11.78 12.63
N ARG A 251 -5.82 10.98 13.68
CA ARG A 251 -6.79 9.95 14.02
C ARG A 251 -7.31 10.19 15.43
N ALA A 252 -8.61 10.06 15.65
CA ALA A 252 -9.22 10.17 16.97
C ALA A 252 -10.20 9.01 17.20
N GLY A 253 -9.92 8.18 18.19
CA GLY A 253 -10.69 6.98 18.49
C GLY A 253 -10.69 5.99 17.32
N HIS A 254 -11.87 5.44 16.99
CA HIS A 254 -12.03 4.45 15.91
C HIS A 254 -12.23 5.07 14.51
N ARG A 255 -12.23 6.40 14.40
CA ARG A 255 -12.36 7.05 13.10
C ARG A 255 -11.11 6.93 12.26
N ARG A 256 -11.31 6.86 10.93
CA ARG A 256 -10.24 6.85 9.93
C ARG A 256 -9.36 8.10 10.07
N ALA A 257 -8.06 7.94 9.87
CA ALA A 257 -7.12 9.04 9.92
C ALA A 257 -7.40 10.07 8.80
N VAL A 258 -7.43 11.34 9.16
CA VAL A 258 -7.60 12.46 8.22
C VAL A 258 -6.24 13.10 7.96
N ARG A 259 -5.87 13.25 6.70
CA ARG A 259 -4.62 13.90 6.28
C ARG A 259 -4.78 15.40 6.30
N VAL A 260 -3.90 16.08 7.03
CA VAL A 260 -3.85 17.54 7.10
C VAL A 260 -2.50 18.03 6.60
N ARG A 261 -2.50 18.89 5.57
CA ARG A 261 -1.27 19.43 4.99
C ARG A 261 -0.54 20.37 5.95
N ARG A 262 0.79 20.43 5.83
CA ARG A 262 1.67 21.34 6.58
C ARG A 262 1.17 22.79 6.58
N SER A 263 0.69 23.30 5.45
CA SER A 263 0.18 24.69 5.31
C SER A 263 -0.98 25.00 6.26
N ARG A 264 -1.76 24.02 6.73
CA ARG A 264 -2.83 24.22 7.71
C ARG A 264 -2.34 24.26 9.15
N VAL A 265 -1.25 23.57 9.45
CA VAL A 265 -0.60 23.62 10.76
C VAL A 265 0.26 24.90 10.88
N ARG A 266 0.68 25.42 9.75
CA ARG A 266 1.60 26.57 9.63
C ARG A 266 1.00 27.93 9.99
N GLY A 267 -0.31 28.11 9.77
CA GLY A 267 -0.91 29.46 9.84
C GLY A 267 -0.57 30.32 8.62
N ARG A 268 -0.97 31.60 8.63
CA ARG A 268 -0.82 32.56 7.50
C ARG A 268 0.59 33.13 7.33
N ALA A 269 1.65 32.55 7.84
CA ALA A 269 3.01 33.09 7.69
C ALA A 269 3.56 32.85 6.26
N GLN A 270 4.33 33.84 5.79
CA GLN A 270 4.96 33.94 4.48
C GLN A 270 5.68 32.64 4.05
N ALA A 271 5.62 32.31 2.75
CA ALA A 271 6.05 31.03 2.18
C ALA A 271 7.53 30.67 2.39
N ASP A 272 8.39 31.64 2.69
CA ASP A 272 9.86 31.50 2.68
C ASP A 272 10.53 31.45 4.06
N VAL A 273 9.77 31.52 5.16
CA VAL A 273 10.34 31.43 6.52
C VAL A 273 10.24 29.98 7.02
N PRO A 274 11.34 29.37 7.53
CA PRO A 274 11.29 28.06 8.15
C PRO A 274 10.23 28.03 9.25
N ASP A 275 9.23 27.14 9.12
CA ASP A 275 8.17 27.06 10.13
C ASP A 275 8.69 26.31 11.35
N ASP A 276 9.24 27.07 12.27
CA ASP A 276 9.81 26.56 13.52
C ASP A 276 8.84 25.68 14.33
N VAL A 277 7.54 25.98 14.24
CA VAL A 277 6.51 25.16 14.93
C VAL A 277 6.36 23.79 14.26
N TRP A 278 6.49 23.75 12.93
CA TRP A 278 6.51 22.47 12.21
C TRP A 278 7.76 21.67 12.53
N ALA A 279 8.91 22.33 12.64
CA ALA A 279 10.16 21.67 13.05
C ALA A 279 10.03 21.08 14.46
N VAL A 280 9.45 21.81 15.40
CA VAL A 280 9.17 21.31 16.77
C VAL A 280 8.23 20.10 16.73
N LEU A 281 7.17 20.13 15.92
CA LEU A 281 6.26 18.98 15.77
C LEU A 281 6.95 17.75 15.21
N ARG A 282 7.86 17.90 14.23
CA ARG A 282 8.65 16.80 13.67
C ARG A 282 9.62 16.21 14.68
N VAL A 283 10.30 17.05 15.47
CA VAL A 283 11.20 16.58 16.55
C VAL A 283 10.39 15.85 17.61
N LEU A 284 9.25 16.40 18.04
CA LEU A 284 8.34 15.74 18.99
C LEU A 284 7.90 14.36 18.47
N ALA A 285 7.63 14.22 17.16
CA ALA A 285 7.25 12.96 16.55
C ALA A 285 8.41 11.95 16.51
N ARG A 286 9.64 12.39 16.25
CA ARG A 286 10.83 11.54 16.27
C ARG A 286 11.14 11.03 17.68
N LEU A 287 10.90 11.86 18.69
CA LEU A 287 11.14 11.55 20.09
C LEU A 287 9.94 10.86 20.78
N GLY A 288 8.95 10.39 20.00
CA GLY A 288 7.81 9.64 20.53
C GLY A 288 6.91 10.44 21.49
N GLY A 289 6.89 11.78 21.36
CA GLY A 289 6.00 12.64 22.15
C GLY A 289 6.64 13.29 23.38
N ALA A 290 7.93 13.14 23.61
CA ALA A 290 8.67 13.84 24.67
C ALA A 290 9.63 14.87 24.04
N LEU A 291 9.70 16.09 24.62
CA LEU A 291 10.53 17.17 24.12
C LEU A 291 11.22 17.92 25.26
N GLY A 292 12.55 17.79 25.34
CA GLY A 292 13.39 18.44 26.35
C GLY A 292 14.11 19.69 25.83
N THR A 293 14.69 20.48 26.73
CA THR A 293 15.47 21.67 26.40
C THR A 293 16.84 21.36 25.78
N GLY A 294 17.31 20.12 25.86
CA GLY A 294 18.58 19.65 25.28
C GLY A 294 18.43 18.95 23.94
N ASP A 295 17.19 18.75 23.46
CA ASP A 295 16.96 18.11 22.17
C ASP A 295 17.40 19.02 21.02
N GLN A 296 17.92 18.44 19.93
CA GLN A 296 18.54 19.14 18.79
C GLN A 296 17.58 20.08 18.02
N ILE A 297 16.87 20.91 18.75
CA ILE A 297 16.17 22.07 18.22
C ILE A 297 17.15 23.22 18.38
N THR A 298 17.68 23.73 17.29
CA THR A 298 18.64 24.85 17.20
C THR A 298 18.07 26.15 17.79
N THR A 299 17.55 26.13 19.03
CA THR A 299 16.86 27.28 19.63
C THR A 299 17.20 27.44 21.10
N LYS A 300 17.46 28.70 21.49
CA LYS A 300 17.67 29.10 22.88
C LYS A 300 16.44 28.72 23.72
N GLY A 301 16.61 28.32 24.97
CA GLY A 301 15.54 27.75 25.81
C GLY A 301 14.25 28.58 25.99
N ASN A 302 14.31 29.90 25.91
CA ASN A 302 13.11 30.78 25.94
C ASN A 302 12.27 30.67 24.66
N ASP A 303 12.90 30.37 23.53
CA ASP A 303 12.27 30.23 22.23
C ASP A 303 11.48 28.92 22.15
N LEU A 304 11.97 27.84 22.76
CA LEU A 304 11.26 26.57 22.83
C LEU A 304 9.91 26.71 23.56
N LYS A 305 9.86 27.43 24.68
CA LYS A 305 8.63 27.67 25.44
C LYS A 305 7.57 28.38 24.57
N GLN A 306 7.98 29.38 23.82
CA GLN A 306 7.09 30.13 22.93
C GLN A 306 6.60 29.27 21.77
N LYS A 307 7.50 28.47 21.16
CA LYS A 307 7.15 27.54 20.07
C LYS A 307 6.19 26.44 20.54
N VAL A 308 6.39 25.89 21.73
CA VAL A 308 5.47 24.90 22.33
C VAL A 308 4.11 25.56 22.65
N SER A 309 4.08 26.82 23.09
CA SER A 309 2.82 27.55 23.30
C SER A 309 2.04 27.70 21.99
N THR A 310 2.71 28.15 20.94
CA THR A 310 2.10 28.23 19.60
C THR A 310 1.67 26.85 19.06
N LEU A 311 2.46 25.82 19.30
CA LEU A 311 2.10 24.45 18.93
C LEU A 311 0.82 23.98 19.63
N ARG A 312 0.63 24.30 20.93
CA ARG A 312 -0.60 24.00 21.68
C ARG A 312 -1.83 24.61 21.02
N GLU A 313 -1.77 25.88 20.68
CA GLU A 313 -2.88 26.59 20.02
C GLU A 313 -3.21 25.97 18.67
N ARG A 314 -2.19 25.66 17.88
CA ARG A 314 -2.37 25.04 16.55
C ARG A 314 -2.91 23.62 16.64
N LEU A 315 -2.46 22.82 17.61
CA LEU A 315 -2.99 21.47 17.83
C LEU A 315 -4.47 21.49 18.26
N ARG A 316 -4.85 22.42 19.16
CA ARG A 316 -6.25 22.62 19.53
C ARG A 316 -7.11 23.01 18.33
N ALA A 317 -6.64 23.96 17.54
CA ALA A 317 -7.33 24.38 16.32
C ALA A 317 -7.39 23.25 15.26
N LEU A 318 -6.36 22.41 15.18
CA LEU A 318 -6.28 21.31 14.24
C LEU A 318 -7.25 20.17 14.60
N VAL A 319 -7.29 19.79 15.87
CA VAL A 319 -8.04 18.62 16.35
C VAL A 319 -9.45 19.01 16.79
N GLY A 320 -9.68 20.28 17.11
CA GLY A 320 -10.96 20.77 17.61
C GLY A 320 -11.25 20.29 19.03
N LEU A 321 -10.23 20.05 19.84
CA LEU A 321 -10.35 19.64 21.23
C LEU A 321 -9.95 20.77 22.17
N ASP A 322 -10.78 20.97 23.19
CA ASP A 322 -10.43 21.80 24.33
C ASP A 322 -9.41 21.09 25.25
N GLY A 323 -8.80 21.86 26.14
CA GLY A 323 -7.80 21.36 27.06
C GLY A 323 -6.37 21.41 26.52
N ASP A 324 -5.39 21.06 27.37
CA ASP A 324 -3.99 21.09 27.01
C ASP A 324 -3.58 19.77 26.32
N PRO A 325 -3.00 19.82 25.11
CA PRO A 325 -2.45 18.63 24.44
C PRO A 325 -1.20 18.06 25.11
N PHE A 326 -0.62 18.76 26.08
CA PHE A 326 0.54 18.30 26.84
C PHE A 326 0.20 18.07 28.30
N HIS A 327 0.90 17.13 28.93
CA HIS A 327 0.85 16.95 30.37
C HIS A 327 1.39 18.19 31.09
N ARG A 328 0.84 18.50 32.26
CA ARG A 328 1.45 19.51 33.15
C ARG A 328 2.79 18.97 33.64
N THR A 329 3.86 19.67 33.31
CA THR A 329 5.22 19.28 33.68
C THR A 329 5.85 20.33 34.60
N PRO A 330 6.55 19.92 35.67
CA PRO A 330 7.33 20.85 36.50
C PRO A 330 8.38 21.59 35.68
N ARG A 331 8.80 22.76 36.15
CA ARG A 331 9.83 23.58 35.50
C ARG A 331 11.12 22.78 35.32
N GLY A 332 11.69 22.79 34.12
CA GLY A 332 12.92 22.05 33.78
C GLY A 332 12.74 20.60 33.36
N ARG A 333 11.52 20.08 33.37
CA ARG A 333 11.23 18.73 32.84
C ARG A 333 10.79 18.79 31.37
N PRO A 334 10.99 17.70 30.59
CA PRO A 334 10.54 17.64 29.19
C PRO A 334 9.04 17.79 29.06
N TYR A 335 8.59 18.49 28.01
CA TYR A 335 7.18 18.50 27.61
C TYR A 335 6.79 17.09 27.14
N ARG A 336 5.67 16.56 27.61
CA ARG A 336 5.13 15.27 27.20
C ARG A 336 3.77 15.45 26.57
N ALA A 337 3.61 14.95 25.34
CA ALA A 337 2.32 14.93 24.66
C ALA A 337 1.35 13.98 25.37
N ARG A 338 0.07 14.36 25.45
CA ARG A 338 -1.02 13.50 25.93
C ARG A 338 -1.55 12.59 24.83
N PHE A 339 -1.19 12.80 23.59
CA PHE A 339 -1.60 12.08 22.42
C PHE A 339 -0.45 11.22 21.88
N ALA A 340 -0.80 10.15 21.19
CA ALA A 340 0.20 9.35 20.47
C ALA A 340 0.73 10.13 19.26
N ILE A 341 2.05 10.19 19.09
CA ILE A 341 2.65 10.86 17.94
C ILE A 341 3.84 10.05 17.42
N ARG A 342 3.90 9.92 16.09
CA ARG A 342 4.96 9.18 15.39
C ARG A 342 5.35 9.91 14.11
N SER A 343 6.57 9.67 13.64
CA SER A 343 7.03 10.13 12.32
C SER A 343 6.54 9.16 11.24
N ALA A 344 5.93 9.70 10.16
CA ALA A 344 5.60 8.91 8.98
C ALA A 344 6.89 8.63 8.22
N GLY A 345 7.29 7.39 8.11
CA GLY A 345 8.59 6.97 7.55
C GLY A 345 9.55 6.37 8.60
N ALA A 346 9.25 6.51 9.88
CA ALA A 346 9.82 5.59 10.85
C ALA A 346 9.18 4.22 10.61
N ALA A 347 9.92 3.30 10.02
CA ALA A 347 9.50 1.91 9.94
C ALA A 347 9.26 1.44 11.38
N THR A 348 7.97 1.21 11.73
CA THR A 348 7.64 0.57 12.99
C THR A 348 7.89 -0.92 12.79
N PHE A 349 9.01 -1.37 13.30
CA PHE A 349 9.26 -2.80 13.45
C PHE A 349 8.48 -3.25 14.70
N PRO A 350 7.47 -4.11 14.58
CA PRO A 350 6.76 -4.63 15.75
C PRO A 350 7.70 -5.61 16.47
N ALA A 351 8.38 -5.13 17.51
CA ALA A 351 9.14 -6.02 18.37
C ALA A 351 8.18 -6.93 19.14
N PRO A 352 8.46 -8.23 19.23
CA PRO A 352 7.68 -9.16 20.04
C PRO A 352 7.64 -8.72 21.51
N PRO A 353 6.56 -9.02 22.26
CA PRO A 353 6.49 -8.69 23.69
C PRO A 353 7.67 -9.26 24.46
N GLY A 354 8.35 -8.43 25.25
CA GLY A 354 9.50 -8.82 26.05
C GLY A 354 10.86 -8.72 25.35
N ALA A 355 10.91 -8.31 24.09
CA ALA A 355 12.18 -8.03 23.41
C ALA A 355 12.87 -6.80 24.00
N THR A 356 14.18 -6.88 24.15
CA THR A 356 15.08 -5.79 24.58
C THR A 356 15.96 -5.38 23.41
N TRP A 357 16.67 -4.26 23.52
CA TRP A 357 17.64 -3.83 22.50
C TRP A 357 18.78 -4.82 22.27
N ASP A 358 19.11 -5.64 23.28
CA ASP A 358 20.13 -6.69 23.18
C ASP A 358 19.70 -7.86 22.27
N ASP A 359 18.39 -7.98 22.04
CA ASP A 359 17.82 -9.01 21.16
C ASP A 359 17.70 -8.53 19.71
N VAL A 360 18.05 -7.26 19.42
CA VAL A 360 17.87 -6.63 18.10
C VAL A 360 19.19 -6.62 17.34
N THR A 361 19.20 -7.26 16.18
CA THR A 361 20.30 -7.20 15.21
C THR A 361 19.88 -6.35 14.01
N VAL A 362 20.68 -5.33 13.69
CA VAL A 362 20.50 -4.49 12.52
C VAL A 362 21.63 -4.79 11.53
N THR A 363 21.27 -5.22 10.33
CA THR A 363 22.24 -5.53 9.27
C THR A 363 21.91 -4.69 8.04
N GLU A 364 22.89 -4.02 7.46
CA GLU A 364 22.75 -3.37 6.17
C GLU A 364 22.86 -4.43 5.07
N VAL A 365 21.78 -4.61 4.30
CA VAL A 365 21.70 -5.62 3.23
C VAL A 365 22.13 -5.02 1.89
N GLU A 366 21.74 -3.76 1.65
CA GLU A 366 22.15 -2.94 0.51
C GLU A 366 22.34 -1.49 0.97
N PRO A 367 23.06 -0.65 0.24
CA PRO A 367 23.25 0.75 0.60
C PRO A 367 21.91 1.45 0.88
N GLY A 368 21.67 1.80 2.14
CA GLY A 368 20.43 2.44 2.61
C GLY A 368 19.27 1.50 2.92
N ILE A 369 19.41 0.17 2.79
CA ILE A 369 18.41 -0.83 3.16
C ILE A 369 18.91 -1.60 4.38
N LEU A 370 18.20 -1.44 5.52
CA LEU A 370 18.51 -2.11 6.76
C LEU A 370 17.52 -3.27 6.98
N ALA A 371 18.06 -4.46 7.22
CA ALA A 371 17.31 -5.59 7.78
C ALA A 371 17.39 -5.57 9.29
N ILE A 372 16.23 -5.70 9.95
CA ILE A 372 16.15 -5.76 11.41
C ILE A 372 15.61 -7.13 11.77
N ALA A 373 16.38 -7.88 12.56
CA ALA A 373 16.00 -9.17 13.12
C ALA A 373 15.92 -9.06 14.63
N VAL A 374 14.93 -9.72 15.26
CA VAL A 374 14.84 -9.86 16.72
C VAL A 374 14.92 -11.34 17.04
N ALA A 375 16.00 -11.74 17.71
CA ALA A 375 16.21 -13.08 18.20
C ALA A 375 15.67 -13.17 19.63
N ILE A 376 14.51 -13.79 19.81
CA ILE A 376 14.03 -14.14 21.15
C ILE A 376 14.61 -15.51 21.47
N GLU A 377 15.74 -15.54 22.17
CA GLU A 377 16.12 -16.76 22.91
C GLU A 377 15.07 -16.98 24.00
N ALA A 378 14.48 -18.18 23.98
CA ALA A 378 13.53 -18.60 25.00
C ALA A 378 14.23 -18.62 26.38
N ARG A 379 14.20 -17.48 27.06
CA ARG A 379 14.69 -17.35 28.45
C ARG A 379 13.70 -17.91 29.48
N ASP A 380 12.99 -18.97 29.13
CA ASP A 380 12.18 -19.72 30.08
C ASP A 380 12.72 -21.13 30.21
N ARG A 381 13.66 -21.32 31.14
CA ARG A 381 13.84 -22.55 31.98
C ARG A 381 15.06 -22.51 32.85
N VAL A 382 15.19 -21.55 33.72
CA VAL A 382 16.03 -21.73 34.94
C VAL A 382 15.44 -20.93 36.11
N ARG A 383 14.32 -21.39 36.65
CA ARG A 383 13.89 -21.13 38.01
C ARG A 383 12.88 -22.18 38.46
N SER A 384 13.32 -23.41 38.64
CA SER A 384 12.72 -24.29 39.65
C SER A 384 13.57 -25.55 39.75
N GLY A 385 14.19 -25.78 40.93
CA GLY A 385 14.69 -27.11 41.22
C GLY A 385 16.05 -27.21 41.86
N ARG A 386 16.37 -26.36 42.86
CA ARG A 386 17.26 -26.84 43.92
C ARG A 386 16.47 -27.77 44.80
N ARG A 387 16.59 -29.07 44.57
CA ARG A 387 16.48 -30.08 45.63
C ARG A 387 17.58 -31.12 45.45
N ARG A 388 18.48 -31.13 46.42
CA ARG A 388 19.50 -32.12 46.64
C ARG A 388 18.87 -33.52 46.75
N ARG A 389 19.42 -34.52 46.07
CA ARG A 389 19.65 -35.85 46.65
C ARG A 389 20.88 -36.48 46.03
N ARG A 390 21.81 -36.80 46.92
CA ARG A 390 22.97 -37.68 46.72
C ARG A 390 22.47 -39.11 46.50
N SER A 391 23.10 -39.86 45.58
CA SER A 391 23.58 -41.23 45.83
C SER A 391 24.18 -41.83 44.54
N ARG A 392 25.40 -42.10 44.65
CA ARG A 392 26.33 -43.18 44.28
C ARG A 392 26.18 -43.94 42.96
N PRO A 393 27.33 -44.36 42.40
CA PRO A 393 27.49 -44.99 41.09
C PRO A 393 27.65 -46.52 41.18
N VAL A 394 27.19 -47.23 40.22
CA VAL A 394 27.56 -48.63 39.86
C VAL A 394 27.19 -48.82 38.38
N GLY A 395 28.12 -49.12 37.54
CA GLY A 395 28.60 -50.42 37.18
C GLY A 395 28.70 -50.49 35.65
N ARG A 396 29.89 -50.63 35.15
CA ARG A 396 30.28 -51.13 33.82
C ARG A 396 29.46 -52.33 33.38
N ARG A 397 29.15 -52.41 32.08
CA ARG A 397 29.43 -53.60 31.28
C ARG A 397 29.31 -53.32 29.75
N ASP A 398 30.43 -53.55 29.12
CA ASP A 398 30.58 -53.82 27.69
C ASP A 398 29.60 -54.87 27.20
N ARG A 399 29.15 -54.74 25.98
CA ARG A 399 29.07 -55.83 24.99
C ARG A 399 28.95 -55.31 23.58
N ARG A 400 29.96 -55.66 22.79
CA ARG A 400 30.02 -55.69 21.34
C ARG A 400 29.04 -56.73 20.77
N ALA A 401 28.54 -56.47 19.57
CA ALA A 401 28.38 -57.45 18.48
C ALA A 401 27.70 -56.75 17.30
N ARG A 402 28.34 -56.72 16.31
CA ARG A 402 28.51 -57.09 14.91
C ARG A 402 27.20 -57.34 14.10
N PRO A 403 27.24 -56.96 12.81
CA PRO A 403 26.11 -57.07 11.87
C PRO A 403 26.08 -58.43 11.16
N PRO A 404 25.08 -58.72 10.37
CA PRO A 404 25.29 -59.39 9.13
C PRO A 404 24.63 -58.77 7.90
N ASP A 405 25.38 -58.78 6.83
CA ASP A 405 25.03 -58.79 5.42
C ASP A 405 24.51 -60.16 4.98
N PRO A 406 24.29 -60.36 3.66
CA PRO A 406 23.12 -60.14 2.81
C PRO A 406 22.60 -61.49 2.19
N LEU A 407 21.80 -61.37 1.12
CA LEU A 407 21.60 -62.32 0.03
C LEU A 407 20.19 -62.86 -0.25
N HIS A 408 19.85 -62.76 -1.46
CA HIS A 408 19.21 -63.56 -2.50
C HIS A 408 17.85 -63.01 -2.95
N ALA A 409 17.69 -62.51 -4.19
CA ALA A 409 17.77 -63.24 -5.48
C ALA A 409 16.56 -64.14 -5.74
N GLY A 410 15.94 -63.92 -6.85
CA GLY A 410 14.94 -64.73 -7.52
C GLY A 410 13.61 -64.02 -7.69
N GLY A 411 13.08 -63.69 -8.81
CA GLY A 411 13.14 -64.36 -10.07
C GLY A 411 11.74 -64.61 -10.56
N SER A 412 11.51 -64.25 -11.77
CA SER A 412 10.60 -64.88 -12.74
C SER A 412 9.17 -64.37 -12.92
N ARG A 413 8.98 -63.71 -14.06
CA ARG A 413 8.15 -64.08 -15.24
C ARG A 413 6.61 -64.05 -15.15
N ALA A 414 6.13 -63.31 -16.10
CA ALA A 414 5.14 -63.53 -17.13
C ALA A 414 3.65 -63.50 -16.75
N HIS A 415 2.92 -62.57 -17.25
CA HIS A 415 2.08 -62.62 -18.45
C HIS A 415 1.74 -61.24 -18.91
#